data_5daa220ec0e5d91c9ecc6a7c0f3cc520
#
_entry.id   5daa220ec0e5d91c9ecc6a7c0f3cc520
#
_cell.length_a   1.000
_cell.length_b   1.000
_cell.length_c   1.000
_cell.angle_alpha   90.00
_cell.angle_beta   90.00
_cell.angle_gamma   90.00
#
_symmetry.space_group_name_H-M   'P 1'
#
loop_
_entity.id
_entity.type
_entity.pdbx_description
1 polymer ?
#
loop_
_entity_poly.entity_id
_entity_poly.type
_entity_poly.pdbx_seq_one_letter_code
_entity_poly.pdbx_strand_id
1 'polypeptide(L)'
;MKKILLKLYLIWVFLVFTVFMLLFLPGILIPGLFGPRAVAVTYFFMKAWSWVFSKLTFIRYRTFGREKILPGVSYIYASNHTSFLDLPGIAMTIRGQFRPLAKKELLKLPVFGWITRVTCVVVDRSSPQSRKRSIDQLIKILKLGISILIFPEGTQNKSGEPLQPFHDGAFRIAIETQQPILPMVVL
;
A
#
# COMPACT_ATOMS: atom_id res chain seq x y z
N MET A 1 10.52 9.37 33.41
CA MET A 1 11.54 8.98 32.41
C MET A 1 10.93 8.24 31.20
N LYS A 2 10.28 7.08 31.33
CA LYS A 2 9.75 6.30 30.16
C LYS A 2 8.85 7.12 29.22
N LYS A 3 7.94 7.96 29.74
CA LYS A 3 7.04 8.79 28.93
C LYS A 3 7.78 9.87 28.10
N ILE A 4 8.87 10.44 28.65
CA ILE A 4 9.69 11.44 27.95
C ILE A 4 10.47 10.77 26.82
N LEU A 5 11.11 9.62 27.08
CA LEU A 5 11.82 8.85 26.07
C LEU A 5 10.90 8.42 24.93
N LEU A 6 9.67 7.99 25.23
CA LEU A 6 8.68 7.65 24.20
C LEU A 6 8.33 8.88 23.35
N LYS A 7 8.11 10.04 23.96
CA LYS A 7 7.84 11.28 23.19
C LYS A 7 9.00 11.67 22.28
N LEU A 8 10.23 11.61 22.79
CA LEU A 8 11.43 11.88 21.97
C LEU A 8 11.56 10.90 20.80
N TYR A 9 11.30 9.61 21.05
CA TYR A 9 11.31 8.60 20.01
C TYR A 9 10.22 8.86 18.95
N LEU A 10 9.01 9.23 19.34
CA LEU A 10 7.93 9.57 18.39
C LEU A 10 8.28 10.80 17.55
N ILE A 11 8.92 11.83 18.16
CA ILE A 11 9.42 12.99 17.43
C ILE A 11 10.48 12.56 16.41
N TRP A 12 11.43 11.71 16.82
CA TRP A 12 12.44 11.16 15.92
C TRP A 12 11.82 10.39 14.75
N VAL A 13 10.88 9.48 15.02
CA VAL A 13 10.17 8.72 13.98
C VAL A 13 9.47 9.66 12.99
N PHE A 14 8.78 10.68 13.49
CA PHE A 14 8.10 11.68 12.66
C PHE A 14 9.09 12.49 11.82
N LEU A 15 10.21 12.91 12.39
CA LEU A 15 11.25 13.65 11.69
C LEU A 15 11.87 12.81 10.57
N VAL A 16 12.28 11.57 10.88
CA VAL A 16 12.81 10.62 9.88
C VAL A 16 11.79 10.39 8.77
N PHE A 17 10.53 10.14 9.14
CA PHE A 17 9.45 9.95 8.18
C PHE A 17 9.35 11.15 7.22
N THR A 18 9.25 12.36 7.77
CA THR A 18 9.01 13.58 6.98
C THR A 18 10.22 13.93 6.11
N VAL A 19 11.41 13.98 6.69
CA VAL A 19 12.64 14.37 5.96
C VAL A 19 12.90 13.42 4.79
N PHE A 20 12.89 12.11 5.06
CA PHE A 20 13.17 11.13 4.01
C PHE A 20 12.01 11.00 3.01
N MET A 21 10.76 11.20 3.45
CA MET A 21 9.63 11.26 2.51
C MET A 21 9.81 12.41 1.52
N LEU A 22 10.19 13.60 1.98
CA LEU A 22 10.43 14.76 1.11
C LEU A 22 11.65 14.55 0.19
N LEU A 23 12.72 13.94 0.71
CA LEU A 23 13.91 13.62 -0.07
C LEU A 23 13.64 12.64 -1.22
N PHE A 24 12.84 11.59 -0.96
CA PHE A 24 12.48 10.58 -1.95
C PHE A 24 11.31 10.99 -2.85
N LEU A 25 10.57 12.06 -2.48
CA LEU A 25 9.35 12.49 -3.17
C LEU A 25 9.52 12.73 -4.67
N PRO A 26 10.58 13.38 -5.18
CA PRO A 26 10.76 13.53 -6.62
C PRO A 26 10.86 12.20 -7.35
N GLY A 27 11.63 11.24 -6.80
CA GLY A 27 11.75 9.89 -7.36
C GLY A 27 10.46 9.07 -7.29
N ILE A 28 9.56 9.41 -6.35
CA ILE A 28 8.23 8.79 -6.24
C ILE A 28 7.26 9.40 -7.25
N LEU A 29 7.27 10.72 -7.45
CA LEU A 29 6.25 11.42 -8.24
C LEU A 29 6.60 11.52 -9.72
N ILE A 30 7.85 11.89 -10.05
CA ILE A 30 8.27 12.18 -11.43
C ILE A 30 8.06 11.00 -12.38
N PRO A 31 8.45 9.75 -12.02
CA PRO A 31 8.24 8.62 -12.91
C PRO A 31 6.77 8.36 -13.24
N GLY A 32 5.86 8.67 -12.30
CA GLY A 32 4.43 8.54 -12.50
C GLY A 32 3.84 9.38 -13.65
N LEU A 33 4.54 10.43 -14.06
CA LEU A 33 4.14 11.30 -15.18
C LEU A 33 4.37 10.63 -16.55
N PHE A 34 5.21 9.58 -16.61
CA PHE A 34 5.60 8.88 -17.83
C PHE A 34 4.83 7.58 -18.07
N GLY A 35 3.71 7.39 -17.36
CA GLY A 35 2.78 6.29 -17.59
C GLY A 35 3.01 5.05 -16.71
N PRO A 36 2.15 4.02 -16.84
CA PRO A 36 2.08 2.90 -15.90
C PRO A 36 3.37 2.07 -15.76
N ARG A 37 4.17 1.96 -16.83
CA ARG A 37 5.44 1.21 -16.81
C ARG A 37 6.51 1.94 -16.00
N ALA A 38 6.57 3.26 -16.10
CA ALA A 38 7.53 4.08 -15.36
C ALA A 38 7.25 4.10 -13.85
N VAL A 39 6.02 3.81 -13.43
CA VAL A 39 5.69 3.67 -12.00
C VAL A 39 6.44 2.51 -11.33
N ALA A 40 7.05 1.58 -12.06
CA ALA A 40 7.99 0.62 -11.49
C ALA A 40 9.18 1.33 -10.79
N VAL A 41 9.64 2.45 -11.35
CA VAL A 41 10.70 3.30 -10.76
C VAL A 41 10.19 3.98 -9.48
N THR A 42 8.94 4.48 -9.48
CA THR A 42 8.27 4.98 -8.27
C THR A 42 8.36 3.95 -7.13
N TYR A 43 8.07 2.67 -7.42
CA TYR A 43 8.13 1.61 -6.41
C TYR A 43 9.54 1.30 -5.94
N PHE A 44 10.56 1.48 -6.77
CA PHE A 44 11.95 1.41 -6.32
C PHE A 44 12.22 2.46 -5.23
N PHE A 45 11.86 3.72 -5.48
CA PHE A 45 12.04 4.80 -4.50
C PHE A 45 11.17 4.61 -3.24
N MET A 46 9.94 4.14 -3.37
CA MET A 46 9.08 3.81 -2.22
C MET A 46 9.70 2.71 -1.33
N LYS A 47 10.26 1.66 -1.94
CA LYS A 47 10.93 0.58 -1.21
C LYS A 47 12.21 1.06 -0.55
N ALA A 48 13.00 1.88 -1.26
CA ALA A 48 14.20 2.49 -0.72
C ALA A 48 13.88 3.39 0.48
N TRP A 49 12.84 4.23 0.36
CA TRP A 49 12.34 5.02 1.47
C TRP A 49 11.90 4.14 2.66
N SER A 50 11.10 3.11 2.41
CA SER A 50 10.64 2.18 3.46
C SER A 50 11.82 1.49 4.18
N TRP A 51 12.86 1.11 3.43
CA TRP A 51 14.07 0.51 3.99
C TRP A 51 14.85 1.51 4.86
N VAL A 52 15.08 2.73 4.38
CA VAL A 52 15.75 3.80 5.14
C VAL A 52 14.97 4.11 6.41
N PHE A 53 13.65 4.30 6.29
CA PHE A 53 12.75 4.52 7.42
C PHE A 53 12.86 3.40 8.46
N SER A 54 12.77 2.13 8.04
CA SER A 54 12.92 0.96 8.91
C SER A 54 14.25 0.98 9.67
N LYS A 55 15.36 1.27 8.98
CA LYS A 55 16.70 1.30 9.57
C LYS A 55 16.87 2.41 10.60
N LEU A 56 16.48 3.63 10.25
CA LEU A 56 16.68 4.81 11.09
C LEU A 56 15.73 4.88 12.29
N THR A 57 14.53 4.30 12.16
CA THR A 57 13.57 4.27 13.27
C THR A 57 13.68 3.02 14.13
N PHE A 58 14.55 2.07 13.75
CA PHE A 58 14.69 0.77 14.43
C PHE A 58 13.43 -0.10 14.37
N ILE A 59 12.44 0.25 13.53
CA ILE A 59 11.24 -0.55 13.26
C ILE A 59 11.63 -1.65 12.27
N ARG A 60 11.74 -2.88 12.75
CA ARG A 60 12.20 -4.02 11.93
C ARG A 60 11.01 -4.73 11.30
N TYR A 61 10.96 -4.74 9.97
CA TYR A 61 10.02 -5.57 9.23
C TYR A 61 10.66 -6.92 8.90
N ARG A 62 9.95 -7.99 9.19
CA ARG A 62 10.34 -9.37 8.84
C ARG A 62 9.26 -9.94 7.93
N THR A 63 9.67 -10.56 6.83
CA THR A 63 8.75 -11.19 5.88
C THR A 63 8.98 -12.68 5.88
N PHE A 64 7.89 -13.44 5.99
CA PHE A 64 7.87 -14.89 5.87
C PHE A 64 7.03 -15.28 4.66
N GLY A 65 7.37 -16.39 3.99
CA GLY A 65 6.61 -16.89 2.85
C GLY A 65 6.82 -16.12 1.53
N ARG A 66 7.84 -15.25 1.46
CA ARG A 66 8.13 -14.47 0.23
C ARG A 66 8.51 -15.35 -0.97
N GLU A 67 9.02 -16.53 -0.71
CA GLU A 67 9.35 -17.56 -1.72
C GLU A 67 8.09 -18.07 -2.44
N LYS A 68 6.91 -17.95 -1.84
CA LYS A 68 5.62 -18.32 -2.45
C LYS A 68 5.15 -17.33 -3.52
N ILE A 69 5.74 -16.14 -3.58
CA ILE A 69 5.41 -15.12 -4.59
C ILE A 69 6.18 -15.47 -5.87
N LEU A 70 5.48 -16.04 -6.84
CA LEU A 70 6.06 -16.45 -8.12
C LEU A 70 6.37 -15.22 -8.99
N PRO A 71 7.55 -15.17 -9.64
CA PRO A 71 7.86 -14.11 -10.59
C PRO A 71 6.92 -14.16 -11.80
N GLY A 72 6.57 -12.99 -12.34
CA GLY A 72 5.73 -12.88 -13.54
C GLY A 72 4.24 -13.12 -13.32
N VAL A 73 3.81 -13.51 -12.11
CA VAL A 73 2.40 -13.65 -11.76
C VAL A 73 1.88 -12.36 -11.13
N SER A 74 0.76 -11.86 -11.61
CA SER A 74 0.03 -10.78 -10.96
C SER A 74 -0.93 -11.35 -9.92
N TYR A 75 -0.90 -10.76 -8.73
CA TYR A 75 -1.68 -11.20 -7.58
C TYR A 75 -2.67 -10.13 -7.12
N ILE A 76 -3.76 -10.59 -6.53
CA ILE A 76 -4.60 -9.80 -5.65
C ILE A 76 -4.10 -10.02 -4.23
N TYR A 77 -3.23 -9.13 -3.74
CA TYR A 77 -2.80 -9.18 -2.35
C TYR A 77 -3.94 -8.74 -1.44
N ALA A 78 -4.37 -9.61 -0.55
CA ALA A 78 -5.40 -9.34 0.45
C ALA A 78 -4.76 -9.34 1.84
N SER A 79 -4.72 -8.18 2.49
CA SER A 79 -4.06 -8.01 3.80
C SER A 79 -5.02 -7.46 4.84
N ASN A 80 -4.86 -7.84 6.11
CA ASN A 80 -5.41 -7.09 7.23
C ASN A 80 -4.76 -5.71 7.33
N HIS A 81 -5.40 -4.76 8.01
CA HIS A 81 -4.91 -3.40 8.11
C HIS A 81 -5.07 -2.85 9.52
N THR A 82 -3.98 -2.78 10.27
CA THR A 82 -3.97 -2.35 11.67
C THR A 82 -3.25 -1.02 11.90
N SER A 83 -2.31 -0.65 11.01
CA SER A 83 -1.46 0.52 11.17
C SER A 83 -1.12 1.20 9.84
N PHE A 84 -0.80 2.49 9.87
CA PHE A 84 -0.14 3.16 8.75
C PHE A 84 1.24 2.56 8.43
N LEU A 85 1.87 1.94 9.41
CA LEU A 85 3.17 1.28 9.27
C LEU A 85 3.09 -0.06 8.50
N ASP A 86 1.90 -0.56 8.22
CA ASP A 86 1.72 -1.76 7.39
C ASP A 86 2.24 -1.53 5.96
N LEU A 87 1.98 -0.33 5.39
CA LEU A 87 2.33 -0.02 4.01
C LEU A 87 3.82 -0.08 3.70
N PRO A 88 4.74 0.49 4.52
CA PRO A 88 6.18 0.30 4.33
C PRO A 88 6.60 -1.18 4.34
N GLY A 89 6.09 -1.98 5.27
CA GLY A 89 6.38 -3.41 5.36
C GLY A 89 5.88 -4.18 4.14
N ILE A 90 4.63 -3.93 3.74
CA ILE A 90 4.02 -4.54 2.55
C ILE A 90 4.79 -4.14 1.28
N ALA A 91 5.16 -2.86 1.13
CA ALA A 91 5.91 -2.38 -0.03
C ALA A 91 7.27 -3.08 -0.17
N MET A 92 7.96 -3.35 0.93
CA MET A 92 9.22 -4.11 0.92
C MET A 92 9.02 -5.60 0.63
N THR A 93 7.85 -6.15 0.97
CA THR A 93 7.53 -7.57 0.80
C THR A 93 7.16 -7.90 -0.63
N ILE A 94 6.27 -7.11 -1.25
CA ILE A 94 5.75 -7.37 -2.61
C ILE A 94 6.86 -7.16 -3.64
N ARG A 95 7.02 -8.11 -4.56
CA ARG A 95 7.94 -7.98 -5.70
C ARG A 95 7.32 -7.09 -6.77
N GLY A 96 8.16 -6.27 -7.43
CA GLY A 96 7.70 -5.39 -8.51
C GLY A 96 6.81 -4.23 -8.03
N GLN A 97 5.96 -3.76 -8.91
CA GLN A 97 4.96 -2.74 -8.66
C GLN A 97 3.60 -3.35 -8.34
N PHE A 98 2.78 -2.62 -7.61
CA PHE A 98 1.40 -3.00 -7.33
C PHE A 98 0.53 -1.73 -7.20
N ARG A 99 -0.77 -1.86 -7.19
CA ARG A 99 -1.69 -0.73 -7.00
C ARG A 99 -2.58 -0.98 -5.79
N PRO A 100 -2.38 -0.26 -4.69
CA PRO A 100 -3.31 -0.27 -3.57
C PRO A 100 -4.65 0.36 -3.95
N LEU A 101 -5.74 -0.20 -3.41
CA LEU A 101 -7.03 0.48 -3.40
C LEU A 101 -7.05 1.49 -2.24
N ALA A 102 -7.24 2.76 -2.56
CA ALA A 102 -7.17 3.86 -1.60
C ALA A 102 -8.47 4.66 -1.51
N LYS A 103 -8.77 5.18 -0.33
CA LYS A 103 -9.94 6.07 -0.12
C LYS A 103 -9.70 7.44 -0.74
N LYS A 104 -10.74 8.04 -1.31
CA LYS A 104 -10.73 9.39 -1.90
C LYS A 104 -10.24 10.46 -0.92
N GLU A 105 -10.56 10.33 0.35
CA GLU A 105 -10.18 11.28 1.40
C GLU A 105 -8.66 11.45 1.52
N LEU A 106 -7.87 10.43 1.18
CA LEU A 106 -6.42 10.50 1.19
C LEU A 106 -5.86 11.52 0.20
N LEU A 107 -6.60 11.84 -0.87
CA LEU A 107 -6.20 12.87 -1.84
C LEU A 107 -6.10 14.28 -1.23
N LYS A 108 -6.77 14.52 -0.10
CA LYS A 108 -6.77 15.80 0.62
C LYS A 108 -5.54 15.99 1.51
N LEU A 109 -4.82 14.90 1.81
CA LEU A 109 -3.64 14.96 2.68
C LEU A 109 -2.45 15.52 1.91
N PRO A 110 -1.74 16.53 2.43
CA PRO A 110 -0.51 17.03 1.82
C PRO A 110 0.49 15.89 1.61
N VAL A 111 1.24 15.92 0.52
CA VAL A 111 2.22 14.89 0.11
C VAL A 111 1.59 13.52 -0.17
N PHE A 112 0.83 12.96 0.78
CA PHE A 112 0.15 11.67 0.61
C PHE A 112 -0.85 11.66 -0.53
N GLY A 113 -1.59 12.76 -0.75
CA GLY A 113 -2.52 12.89 -1.86
C GLY A 113 -1.82 12.79 -3.21
N TRP A 114 -0.63 13.36 -3.35
CA TRP A 114 0.18 13.26 -4.58
C TRP A 114 0.66 11.83 -4.81
N ILE A 115 1.21 11.18 -3.77
CA ILE A 115 1.65 9.78 -3.83
C ILE A 115 0.46 8.87 -4.18
N THR A 116 -0.68 9.06 -3.53
CA THR A 116 -1.91 8.29 -3.79
C THR A 116 -2.36 8.40 -5.24
N ARG A 117 -2.31 9.60 -5.84
CA ARG A 117 -2.66 9.80 -7.26
C ARG A 117 -1.77 9.00 -8.21
N VAL A 118 -0.49 8.88 -7.90
CA VAL A 118 0.48 8.17 -8.74
C VAL A 118 0.44 6.66 -8.53
N THR A 119 0.26 6.22 -7.28
CA THR A 119 0.49 4.83 -6.90
C THR A 119 -0.77 3.99 -6.68
N CYS A 120 -1.92 4.62 -6.43
CA CYS A 120 -3.14 3.92 -6.00
C CYS A 120 -4.27 4.00 -7.02
N VAL A 121 -5.20 3.06 -6.93
CA VAL A 121 -6.55 3.22 -7.48
C VAL A 121 -7.43 3.84 -6.41
N VAL A 122 -8.02 4.98 -6.72
CA VAL A 122 -8.84 5.74 -5.76
C VAL A 122 -10.30 5.34 -5.87
N VAL A 123 -10.92 5.06 -4.73
CA VAL A 123 -12.35 4.76 -4.63
C VAL A 123 -13.09 5.85 -3.84
N ASP A 124 -14.16 6.35 -4.43
CA ASP A 124 -15.19 7.11 -3.74
C ASP A 124 -16.31 6.15 -3.34
N ARG A 125 -16.47 5.91 -2.05
CA ARG A 125 -17.42 4.91 -1.53
C ARG A 125 -18.84 5.45 -1.39
N SER A 126 -19.03 6.75 -1.58
CA SER A 126 -20.35 7.40 -1.50
C SER A 126 -21.29 7.01 -2.65
N SER A 127 -20.74 6.54 -3.78
CA SER A 127 -21.47 6.25 -5.01
C SER A 127 -21.23 4.80 -5.48
N PRO A 128 -22.29 4.02 -5.78
CA PRO A 128 -22.17 2.70 -6.39
C PRO A 128 -21.42 2.73 -7.72
N GLN A 129 -21.64 3.78 -8.54
CA GLN A 129 -20.98 3.98 -9.83
C GLN A 129 -19.47 4.18 -9.66
N SER A 130 -19.05 4.95 -8.64
CA SER A 130 -17.62 5.16 -8.36
C SER A 130 -16.96 3.86 -7.87
N ARG A 131 -17.66 3.08 -7.05
CA ARG A 131 -17.17 1.75 -6.62
C ARG A 131 -16.95 0.84 -7.84
N LYS A 132 -17.93 0.77 -8.75
CA LYS A 132 -17.81 0.00 -9.98
C LYS A 132 -16.62 0.45 -10.82
N ARG A 133 -16.48 1.75 -11.07
CA ARG A 133 -15.32 2.31 -11.83
C ARG A 133 -13.98 1.92 -11.21
N SER A 134 -13.87 1.92 -9.89
CA SER A 134 -12.63 1.53 -9.22
C SER A 134 -12.32 0.04 -9.40
N ILE A 135 -13.34 -0.82 -9.37
CA ILE A 135 -13.20 -2.26 -9.69
C ILE A 135 -12.74 -2.43 -11.12
N ASP A 136 -13.39 -1.77 -12.09
CA ASP A 136 -13.02 -1.82 -13.51
C ASP A 136 -11.57 -1.36 -13.74
N GLN A 137 -11.11 -0.35 -13.00
CA GLN A 137 -9.71 0.10 -13.06
C GLN A 137 -8.76 -0.95 -12.51
N LEU A 138 -9.09 -1.59 -11.37
CA LEU A 138 -8.26 -2.66 -10.79
C LEU A 138 -8.16 -3.86 -11.74
N ILE A 139 -9.26 -4.23 -12.40
CA ILE A 139 -9.28 -5.30 -13.42
C ILE A 139 -8.36 -4.95 -14.59
N LYS A 140 -8.42 -3.72 -15.10
CA LYS A 140 -7.52 -3.26 -16.18
C LYS A 140 -6.05 -3.34 -15.76
N ILE A 141 -5.73 -2.99 -14.51
CA ILE A 141 -4.37 -3.05 -13.97
C ILE A 141 -3.88 -4.50 -13.90
N LEU A 142 -4.70 -5.41 -13.40
CA LEU A 142 -4.38 -6.84 -13.37
C LEU A 142 -4.13 -7.42 -14.77
N LYS A 143 -4.94 -7.01 -15.77
CA LYS A 143 -4.74 -7.40 -17.18
C LYS A 143 -3.43 -6.88 -17.79
N LEU A 144 -2.84 -5.82 -17.22
CA LEU A 144 -1.50 -5.33 -17.58
C LEU A 144 -0.37 -6.11 -16.87
N GLY A 145 -0.68 -7.16 -16.11
CA GLY A 145 0.30 -7.92 -15.33
C GLY A 145 0.78 -7.20 -14.06
N ILE A 146 0.04 -6.19 -13.59
CA ILE A 146 0.35 -5.43 -12.39
C ILE A 146 -0.53 -5.93 -11.24
N SER A 147 0.09 -6.33 -10.14
CA SER A 147 -0.63 -6.76 -8.94
C SER A 147 -1.42 -5.63 -8.30
N ILE A 148 -2.44 -5.99 -7.52
CA ILE A 148 -3.19 -5.03 -6.70
C ILE A 148 -3.09 -5.39 -5.23
N LEU A 149 -3.29 -4.40 -4.35
CA LEU A 149 -3.38 -4.58 -2.91
C LEU A 149 -4.72 -4.07 -2.42
N ILE A 150 -5.44 -4.93 -1.75
CA ILE A 150 -6.74 -4.62 -1.14
C ILE A 150 -6.67 -4.98 0.34
N PHE A 151 -7.20 -4.09 1.18
CA PHE A 151 -7.51 -4.40 2.57
C PHE A 151 -8.99 -4.78 2.63
N PRO A 152 -9.35 -6.08 2.72
CA PRO A 152 -10.76 -6.52 2.63
C PRO A 152 -11.65 -5.95 3.74
N GLU A 153 -11.07 -5.63 4.88
CA GLU A 153 -11.75 -4.94 5.99
C GLU A 153 -12.25 -3.53 5.59
N GLY A 154 -11.71 -2.99 4.51
CA GLY A 154 -12.10 -1.69 3.98
C GLY A 154 -11.70 -0.48 4.82
N THR A 155 -11.23 -0.65 6.03
CA THR A 155 -10.72 0.40 6.92
C THR A 155 -9.64 -0.16 7.81
N GLN A 156 -8.87 0.73 8.45
CA GLN A 156 -7.93 0.32 9.48
C GLN A 156 -8.68 -0.28 10.67
N ASN A 157 -8.29 -1.48 11.09
CA ASN A 157 -8.88 -2.15 12.23
C ASN A 157 -8.45 -1.47 13.54
N LYS A 158 -9.45 -0.97 14.28
CA LYS A 158 -9.29 -0.35 15.60
C LYS A 158 -10.18 -1.02 16.65
N SER A 159 -10.79 -2.17 16.32
CA SER A 159 -11.76 -2.83 17.18
C SER A 159 -11.12 -3.58 18.36
N GLY A 160 -9.82 -3.87 18.30
CA GLY A 160 -9.15 -4.78 19.23
C GLY A 160 -9.27 -6.25 18.84
N GLU A 161 -10.15 -6.60 17.91
CA GLU A 161 -10.27 -7.94 17.35
C GLU A 161 -9.19 -8.18 16.29
N PRO A 162 -8.74 -9.41 16.06
CA PRO A 162 -7.70 -9.73 15.07
C PRO A 162 -8.09 -9.30 13.64
N LEU A 163 -9.36 -9.44 13.27
CA LEU A 163 -9.90 -9.11 11.95
C LEU A 163 -11.29 -8.50 12.07
N GLN A 164 -11.63 -7.59 11.15
CA GLN A 164 -12.99 -7.13 10.93
C GLN A 164 -13.66 -7.91 9.78
N PRO A 165 -15.00 -7.85 9.65
CA PRO A 165 -15.72 -8.48 8.53
C PRO A 165 -15.16 -8.01 7.18
N PHE A 166 -15.00 -8.95 6.26
CA PHE A 166 -14.46 -8.68 4.93
C PHE A 166 -15.56 -8.25 3.96
N HIS A 167 -15.23 -7.27 3.13
CA HIS A 167 -16.00 -6.95 1.94
C HIS A 167 -15.62 -7.89 0.80
N ASP A 168 -16.57 -8.20 -0.07
CA ASP A 168 -16.45 -9.17 -1.17
C ASP A 168 -15.66 -8.65 -2.40
N GLY A 169 -15.26 -7.37 -2.42
CA GLY A 169 -14.65 -6.74 -3.58
C GLY A 169 -13.39 -7.45 -4.10
N ALA A 170 -12.50 -7.91 -3.23
CA ALA A 170 -11.29 -8.64 -3.64
C ALA A 170 -11.64 -9.99 -4.28
N PHE A 171 -12.62 -10.69 -3.72
CA PHE A 171 -13.06 -12.00 -4.20
C PHE A 171 -13.78 -11.90 -5.55
N ARG A 172 -14.64 -10.88 -5.74
CA ARG A 172 -15.28 -10.60 -7.03
C ARG A 172 -14.26 -10.34 -8.14
N ILE A 173 -13.25 -9.51 -7.86
CA ILE A 173 -12.17 -9.25 -8.83
C ILE A 173 -11.42 -10.53 -9.16
N ALA A 174 -11.12 -11.39 -8.18
CA ALA A 174 -10.45 -12.65 -8.40
C ALA A 174 -11.25 -13.59 -9.31
N ILE A 175 -12.56 -13.73 -9.06
CA ILE A 175 -13.45 -14.56 -9.87
C ILE A 175 -13.53 -14.01 -11.30
N GLU A 176 -13.68 -12.70 -11.47
CA GLU A 176 -13.82 -12.07 -12.79
C GLU A 176 -12.53 -12.12 -13.61
N THR A 177 -11.38 -11.99 -12.95
CA THR A 177 -10.08 -11.93 -13.63
C THR A 177 -9.36 -13.27 -13.68
N GLN A 178 -9.84 -14.27 -12.93
CA GLN A 178 -9.17 -15.57 -12.72
C GLN A 178 -7.73 -15.41 -12.20
N GLN A 179 -7.47 -14.30 -11.46
CA GLN A 179 -6.18 -14.03 -10.85
C GLN A 179 -6.14 -14.55 -9.41
N PRO A 180 -5.01 -15.10 -8.98
CA PRO A 180 -4.88 -15.67 -7.64
C PRO A 180 -4.93 -14.58 -6.57
N ILE A 181 -5.67 -14.87 -5.48
CA ILE A 181 -5.57 -14.11 -4.23
C ILE A 181 -4.37 -14.65 -3.44
N LEU A 182 -3.50 -13.73 -3.00
CA LEU A 182 -2.42 -14.04 -2.07
C LEU A 182 -2.72 -13.36 -0.72
N PRO A 183 -3.16 -14.12 0.28
CA PRO A 183 -3.41 -13.57 1.60
C PRO A 183 -2.10 -13.18 2.27
N MET A 184 -2.10 -12.02 2.91
CA MET A 184 -1.00 -11.48 3.71
C MET A 184 -1.51 -11.19 5.11
N VAL A 185 -0.71 -11.46 6.11
CA VAL A 185 -1.01 -11.12 7.50
C VAL A 185 0.09 -10.20 8.03
N VAL A 186 -0.31 -9.03 8.52
CA VAL A 186 0.53 -8.12 9.28
C VAL A 186 0.21 -8.32 10.76
N LEU A 187 1.24 -8.60 11.56
CA LEU A 187 1.17 -8.88 12.99
C LEU A 187 1.66 -7.68 13.79
#